data_464da101d95119d42b78c4c2bfd7c7be
#
_entry.id   464da101d95119d42b78c4c2bfd7c7be
#
_cell.length_a   1.000
_cell.length_b   1.000
_cell.length_c   1.000
_cell.angle_alpha   90.00
_cell.angle_beta   90.00
_cell.angle_gamma   90.00
#
_symmetry.space_group_name_H-M   'P 1'
#
loop_
_entity.id
_entity.type
_entity.pdbx_description
1 polymer ?
#
loop_
_entity_poly.entity_id
_entity_poly.type
_entity_poly.pdbx_seq_one_letter_code
_entity_poly.pdbx_strand_id
1 'polypeptide(L)'
;DIYFPMNGIKSYIKNLYIFFFQRKKRMRKKNSFELFRRRYLEIDTTKRYSEVKEIRNKSAIICGSDQIWNIHIKDFKNCYMLSEIENVKKISYAASMGGIDLHLNEDEKKQIHKYLLDFSAVSVREKIAEKMLKECNVDNIDILIDPTFLVQQEQWKKVMSKRRIQEKYIFFYSVDYNEDSVKIARWYGKKFNLPVVIMYTSWHSYFVCKDGIKWSKCTDVEDFLSLIYYSEFVLSGSFHGTVNKPFYRIQKICEGQLVNDDRIHTLFSKLGVHDREITIENYECYSEKVYDIDFNPINQRIKNEIEHSLHFLEKALEN
;
A
#
# COMPACT_ATOMS: atom_id res chain seq x y z
N ASP A 1 -3.97 5.46 17.35
CA ASP A 1 -5.01 5.88 18.29
C ASP A 1 -6.39 5.38 17.88
N ILE A 2 -7.26 5.14 18.91
CA ILE A 2 -8.64 4.68 18.70
C ILE A 2 -9.56 5.85 18.39
N TYR A 3 -9.21 7.03 18.86
CA TYR A 3 -9.98 8.27 18.76
C TYR A 3 -9.31 9.27 17.83
N PHE A 4 -10.10 10.22 17.33
CA PHE A 4 -9.57 11.37 16.59
C PHE A 4 -8.96 12.41 17.56
N PRO A 5 -7.97 13.18 17.12
CA PRO A 5 -7.51 14.35 17.88
C PRO A 5 -8.68 15.28 18.20
N MET A 6 -8.69 15.87 19.40
CA MET A 6 -9.77 16.73 19.88
C MET A 6 -9.68 18.14 19.28
N ASN A 7 -10.10 18.27 18.02
CA ASN A 7 -10.09 19.53 17.26
C ASN A 7 -11.53 20.01 17.00
N GLY A 8 -12.22 20.50 18.05
CA GLY A 8 -13.56 21.08 17.96
C GLY A 8 -14.73 20.10 18.09
N ILE A 9 -15.96 20.62 18.01
CA ILE A 9 -17.21 19.89 18.26
C ILE A 9 -17.38 18.67 17.36
N LYS A 10 -16.99 18.77 16.08
CA LYS A 10 -17.08 17.62 15.13
C LYS A 10 -16.25 16.42 15.55
N SER A 11 -15.05 16.63 16.09
CA SER A 11 -14.20 15.54 16.59
C SER A 11 -14.73 14.94 17.88
N TYR A 12 -15.33 15.77 18.74
CA TYR A 12 -15.99 15.31 19.96
C TYR A 12 -17.18 14.39 19.64
N ILE A 13 -18.08 14.78 18.74
CA ILE A 13 -19.22 13.96 18.31
C ILE A 13 -18.73 12.65 17.68
N LYS A 14 -17.72 12.70 16.81
CA LYS A 14 -17.11 11.49 16.23
C LYS A 14 -16.54 10.56 17.31
N ASN A 15 -15.85 11.11 18.30
CA ASN A 15 -15.29 10.33 19.40
C ASN A 15 -16.35 9.70 20.30
N LEU A 16 -17.45 10.40 20.60
CA LEU A 16 -18.59 9.83 21.31
C LEU A 16 -19.20 8.65 20.54
N TYR A 17 -19.40 8.81 19.24
CA TYR A 17 -19.90 7.72 18.40
C TYR A 17 -18.94 6.52 18.40
N ILE A 18 -17.62 6.74 18.27
CA ILE A 18 -16.63 5.67 18.36
C ILE A 18 -16.69 4.98 19.72
N PHE A 19 -16.80 5.74 20.79
CA PHE A 19 -16.89 5.20 22.16
C PHE A 19 -18.07 4.24 22.30
N PHE A 20 -19.27 4.65 21.88
CA PHE A 20 -20.49 3.84 22.07
C PHE A 20 -20.62 2.69 21.08
N PHE A 21 -20.26 2.89 19.80
CA PHE A 21 -20.61 1.96 18.73
C PHE A 21 -19.43 1.25 18.06
N GLN A 22 -18.23 1.82 18.09
CA GLN A 22 -17.10 1.29 17.35
C GLN A 22 -15.89 0.90 18.19
N ARG A 23 -15.84 1.26 19.47
CA ARG A 23 -14.68 1.03 20.34
C ARG A 23 -14.22 -0.43 20.30
N LYS A 24 -15.13 -1.39 20.50
CA LYS A 24 -14.78 -2.82 20.49
C LYS A 24 -14.17 -3.26 19.15
N LYS A 25 -14.72 -2.80 18.03
CA LYS A 25 -14.24 -3.14 16.69
C LYS A 25 -12.86 -2.53 16.40
N ARG A 26 -12.66 -1.27 16.76
CA ARG A 26 -11.37 -0.59 16.61
C ARG A 26 -10.31 -1.17 17.54
N MET A 27 -10.66 -1.50 18.77
CA MET A 27 -9.77 -2.21 19.71
C MET A 27 -9.34 -3.56 19.16
N ARG A 28 -10.28 -4.36 18.65
CA ARG A 28 -9.93 -5.65 18.02
C ARG A 28 -8.97 -5.46 16.86
N LYS A 29 -9.24 -4.51 15.95
CA LYS A 29 -8.35 -4.21 14.83
C LYS A 29 -6.96 -3.80 15.32
N LYS A 30 -6.86 -2.89 16.28
CA LYS A 30 -5.57 -2.47 16.87
C LYS A 30 -4.83 -3.66 17.47
N ASN A 31 -5.49 -4.46 18.30
CA ASN A 31 -4.89 -5.60 18.95
C ASN A 31 -4.43 -6.68 17.95
N SER A 32 -5.19 -6.93 16.88
CA SER A 32 -4.80 -7.90 15.85
C SER A 32 -3.55 -7.44 15.09
N PHE A 33 -3.44 -6.15 14.76
CA PHE A 33 -2.21 -5.60 14.16
C PHE A 33 -1.01 -5.70 15.12
N GLU A 34 -1.18 -5.40 16.41
CA GLU A 34 -0.10 -5.55 17.39
C GLU A 34 0.32 -7.02 17.56
N LEU A 35 -0.64 -7.95 17.56
CA LEU A 35 -0.34 -9.39 17.60
C LEU A 35 0.42 -9.84 16.34
N PHE A 36 0.00 -9.37 15.17
CA PHE A 36 0.69 -9.64 13.90
C PHE A 36 2.14 -9.13 13.96
N ARG A 37 2.34 -7.89 14.36
CA ARG A 37 3.67 -7.28 14.49
C ARG A 37 4.57 -8.09 15.43
N ARG A 38 4.08 -8.48 16.60
CA ARG A 38 4.84 -9.28 17.58
C ARG A 38 5.15 -10.69 17.08
N ARG A 39 4.30 -11.27 16.26
CA ARG A 39 4.44 -12.65 15.78
C ARG A 39 5.40 -12.78 14.59
N TYR A 40 5.36 -11.80 13.70
CA TYR A 40 6.03 -11.91 12.41
C TYR A 40 7.13 -10.88 12.17
N LEU A 41 7.21 -9.83 12.96
CA LEU A 41 8.18 -8.76 12.79
C LEU A 41 9.04 -8.64 14.04
N GLU A 42 10.35 -8.60 13.84
CA GLU A 42 11.31 -8.27 14.88
C GLU A 42 11.34 -6.75 15.09
N ILE A 43 10.42 -6.26 15.92
CA ILE A 43 10.29 -4.82 16.18
C ILE A 43 10.93 -4.47 17.49
N ASP A 44 11.92 -3.59 17.47
CA ASP A 44 12.42 -2.94 18.66
C ASP A 44 11.38 -1.91 19.14
N THR A 45 10.54 -2.32 20.10
CA THR A 45 9.50 -1.47 20.69
C THR A 45 10.04 -0.56 21.80
N THR A 46 11.31 -0.66 22.14
CA THR A 46 11.95 0.13 23.20
C THR A 46 12.31 1.53 22.71
N LYS A 47 12.44 1.73 21.40
CA LYS A 47 12.84 3.00 20.79
C LYS A 47 11.66 3.74 20.18
N ARG A 48 11.62 5.05 20.39
CA ARG A 48 10.65 5.98 19.79
C ARG A 48 11.30 6.74 18.63
N TYR A 49 10.50 7.41 17.80
CA TYR A 49 11.00 8.27 16.71
C TYR A 49 12.02 9.32 17.17
N SER A 50 11.86 9.84 18.40
CA SER A 50 12.81 10.78 19.02
C SER A 50 14.16 10.18 19.35
N GLU A 51 14.28 8.87 19.31
CA GLU A 51 15.47 8.10 19.67
C GLU A 51 16.17 7.47 18.47
N VAL A 52 15.67 7.75 17.24
CA VAL A 52 16.27 7.22 15.99
C VAL A 52 17.73 7.65 15.84
N LYS A 53 18.09 8.86 16.26
CA LYS A 53 19.47 9.37 16.31
C LYS A 53 20.40 8.57 17.24
N GLU A 54 19.85 7.76 18.14
CA GLU A 54 20.61 6.91 19.06
C GLU A 54 20.90 5.51 18.48
N ILE A 55 20.44 5.23 17.25
CA ILE A 55 20.75 3.99 16.58
C ILE A 55 22.25 3.96 16.28
N ARG A 56 22.95 3.10 17.01
CA ARG A 56 24.40 2.89 16.89
C ARG A 56 24.68 1.40 16.72
N ASN A 57 25.89 1.07 16.30
CA ASN A 57 26.32 -0.32 16.14
C ASN A 57 25.52 -1.10 15.09
N LYS A 58 25.06 -0.43 14.04
CA LYS A 58 24.48 -1.04 12.84
C LYS A 58 25.41 -0.79 11.66
N SER A 59 25.61 -1.80 10.82
CA SER A 59 26.41 -1.66 9.59
C SER A 59 25.68 -0.81 8.57
N ALA A 60 24.35 -0.97 8.48
CA ALA A 60 23.49 -0.20 7.58
C ALA A 60 22.09 -0.01 8.17
N ILE A 61 21.39 1.02 7.70
CA ILE A 61 19.97 1.23 7.95
C ILE A 61 19.27 1.35 6.60
N ILE A 62 18.21 0.55 6.44
CA ILE A 62 17.37 0.58 5.25
C ILE A 62 16.04 1.27 5.60
N CYS A 63 15.69 2.33 4.88
CA CYS A 63 14.37 2.95 4.98
C CYS A 63 13.54 2.63 3.73
N GLY A 64 12.25 2.48 3.91
CA GLY A 64 11.28 2.13 2.85
C GLY A 64 10.43 0.94 3.30
N SER A 65 9.47 0.49 2.63
CA SER A 65 8.81 1.03 1.44
C SER A 65 7.68 1.99 1.86
N ASP A 66 6.51 1.99 1.20
CA ASP A 66 5.36 2.85 1.46
C ASP A 66 5.66 4.36 1.31
N GLN A 67 4.66 5.20 1.57
CA GLN A 67 4.69 6.65 1.33
C GLN A 67 5.51 7.43 2.37
N ILE A 68 6.60 6.87 2.83
CA ILE A 68 7.43 7.46 3.88
C ILE A 68 8.14 8.75 3.45
N TRP A 69 8.27 8.97 2.14
CA TRP A 69 8.88 10.18 1.58
C TRP A 69 7.87 11.18 1.02
N ASN A 70 6.58 10.97 1.23
CA ASN A 70 5.56 11.97 0.94
C ASN A 70 5.55 13.03 2.06
N ILE A 71 6.26 14.13 1.83
CA ILE A 71 6.42 15.20 2.84
C ILE A 71 5.13 15.97 3.13
N HIS A 72 4.11 15.84 2.28
CA HIS A 72 2.83 16.53 2.43
C HIS A 72 1.79 15.74 3.23
N ILE A 73 2.07 14.49 3.65
CA ILE A 73 1.14 13.76 4.51
C ILE A 73 1.31 14.15 5.98
N LYS A 74 0.19 14.10 6.74
CA LYS A 74 0.13 14.59 8.14
C LYS A 74 1.07 13.88 9.11
N ASP A 75 1.39 12.63 8.83
CA ASP A 75 2.24 11.77 9.66
C ASP A 75 3.68 11.67 9.16
N PHE A 76 4.05 12.46 8.15
CA PHE A 76 5.45 12.57 7.73
C PHE A 76 6.34 13.02 8.89
N LYS A 77 7.52 12.41 8.98
CA LYS A 77 8.57 12.72 9.93
C LYS A 77 9.92 12.72 9.24
N ASN A 78 10.78 13.67 9.58
CA ASN A 78 12.14 13.77 9.02
C ASN A 78 12.97 12.51 9.27
N CYS A 79 12.70 11.76 10.34
CA CYS A 79 13.37 10.49 10.62
C CYS A 79 13.14 9.43 9.53
N TYR A 80 12.09 9.55 8.72
CA TYR A 80 11.89 8.67 7.55
C TYR A 80 12.91 8.93 6.43
N MET A 81 13.52 10.11 6.42
CA MET A 81 14.66 10.47 5.56
C MET A 81 16.00 10.18 6.23
N LEU A 82 16.03 9.48 7.38
CA LEU A 82 17.22 9.18 8.17
C LEU A 82 18.08 10.42 8.48
N SER A 83 17.47 11.59 8.58
CA SER A 83 18.12 12.91 8.65
C SER A 83 18.96 13.11 9.93
N GLU A 84 18.64 12.38 11.01
CA GLU A 84 19.29 12.51 12.32
C GLU A 84 20.27 11.37 12.61
N ILE A 85 20.52 10.49 11.62
CA ILE A 85 21.41 9.35 11.75
C ILE A 85 22.76 9.71 11.13
N GLU A 86 23.82 9.49 11.87
CA GLU A 86 25.20 9.73 11.43
C GLU A 86 26.06 8.47 11.57
N ASN A 87 27.11 8.40 10.75
CA ASN A 87 28.11 7.33 10.81
C ASN A 87 27.54 5.90 10.62
N VAL A 88 26.45 5.77 9.87
CA VAL A 88 25.84 4.49 9.50
C VAL A 88 25.46 4.57 8.02
N LYS A 89 25.74 3.50 7.26
CA LYS A 89 25.34 3.39 5.85
C LYS A 89 23.83 3.52 5.72
N LYS A 90 23.36 4.45 4.88
CA LYS A 90 21.94 4.72 4.62
C LYS A 90 21.56 4.21 3.24
N ILE A 91 20.49 3.41 3.19
CA ILE A 91 19.97 2.83 1.96
C ILE A 91 18.47 3.08 1.93
N SER A 92 17.90 3.50 0.81
CA SER A 92 16.46 3.45 0.63
C SER A 92 16.07 2.27 -0.24
N TYR A 93 15.04 1.54 0.17
CA TYR A 93 14.48 0.44 -0.61
C TYR A 93 13.03 0.74 -1.01
N ALA A 94 12.82 0.97 -2.30
CA ALA A 94 11.49 1.21 -2.88
C ALA A 94 10.65 2.24 -2.10
N ALA A 95 11.29 3.34 -1.63
CA ALA A 95 10.59 4.41 -0.92
C ALA A 95 9.59 5.11 -1.85
N SER A 96 8.43 5.53 -1.33
CA SER A 96 7.39 6.15 -2.12
C SER A 96 7.11 7.58 -1.70
N MET A 97 6.89 8.45 -2.68
CA MET A 97 6.43 9.83 -2.49
C MET A 97 4.91 9.99 -2.68
N GLY A 98 4.17 8.85 -2.84
CA GLY A 98 2.71 8.87 -2.87
C GLY A 98 2.06 8.67 -4.23
N GLY A 99 2.84 8.55 -5.30
CA GLY A 99 2.35 8.24 -6.65
C GLY A 99 1.71 9.41 -7.39
N ILE A 100 1.85 10.64 -6.89
CA ILE A 100 1.40 11.88 -7.50
C ILE A 100 2.55 12.90 -7.51
N ASP A 101 2.49 13.89 -8.41
CA ASP A 101 3.41 15.02 -8.37
C ASP A 101 3.09 15.91 -7.15
N LEU A 102 4.05 16.06 -6.26
CA LEU A 102 3.91 16.85 -5.05
C LEU A 102 4.09 18.34 -5.29
N HIS A 103 4.51 18.75 -6.50
CA HIS A 103 4.80 20.16 -6.83
C HIS A 103 5.72 20.82 -5.79
N LEU A 104 6.88 20.19 -5.54
CA LEU A 104 7.83 20.61 -4.53
C LEU A 104 8.34 22.03 -4.80
N ASN A 105 8.31 22.89 -3.79
CA ASN A 105 8.95 24.20 -3.85
C ASN A 105 10.48 24.10 -3.68
N GLU A 106 11.20 25.20 -3.94
CA GLU A 106 12.67 25.21 -3.93
C GLU A 106 13.29 24.90 -2.56
N ASP A 107 12.62 25.25 -1.47
CA ASP A 107 13.14 24.96 -0.12
C ASP A 107 12.93 23.48 0.23
N GLU A 108 11.81 22.89 -0.17
CA GLU A 108 11.55 21.45 -0.05
C GLU A 108 12.54 20.64 -0.88
N LYS A 109 12.84 21.05 -2.13
CA LYS A 109 13.84 20.42 -2.98
C LYS A 109 15.24 20.44 -2.33
N LYS A 110 15.68 21.61 -1.83
CA LYS A 110 16.93 21.73 -1.10
C LYS A 110 17.00 20.87 0.14
N GLN A 111 15.89 20.77 0.88
CA GLN A 111 15.82 19.95 2.08
C GLN A 111 15.91 18.45 1.76
N ILE A 112 15.18 17.98 0.75
CA ILE A 112 15.24 16.59 0.27
C ILE A 112 16.66 16.28 -0.21
N HIS A 113 17.26 17.13 -1.04
CA HIS A 113 18.64 17.00 -1.48
C HIS A 113 19.59 16.81 -0.30
N LYS A 114 19.53 17.69 0.69
CA LYS A 114 20.37 17.65 1.89
C LYS A 114 20.21 16.31 2.66
N TYR A 115 19.00 15.77 2.75
CA TYR A 115 18.76 14.52 3.47
C TYR A 115 19.29 13.31 2.72
N LEU A 116 19.31 13.34 1.40
CA LEU A 116 19.71 12.20 0.58
C LEU A 116 21.18 12.21 0.16
N LEU A 117 21.92 13.29 0.44
CA LEU A 117 23.35 13.43 0.08
C LEU A 117 24.25 12.32 0.62
N ASP A 118 23.96 11.81 1.80
CA ASP A 118 24.74 10.78 2.48
C ASP A 118 24.16 9.37 2.38
N PHE A 119 23.15 9.18 1.51
CA PHE A 119 22.67 7.84 1.19
C PHE A 119 23.68 7.12 0.27
N SER A 120 24.06 5.91 0.65
CA SER A 120 24.94 5.05 -0.15
C SER A 120 24.22 4.50 -1.38
N ALA A 121 22.92 4.30 -1.30
CA ALA A 121 22.08 3.87 -2.42
C ALA A 121 20.64 4.38 -2.25
N VAL A 122 20.07 4.89 -3.35
CA VAL A 122 18.72 5.45 -3.37
C VAL A 122 17.84 4.66 -4.33
N SER A 123 16.72 4.18 -3.83
CA SER A 123 15.70 3.59 -4.68
C SER A 123 14.28 4.00 -4.27
N VAL A 124 13.43 4.09 -5.27
CA VAL A 124 12.01 4.46 -5.14
C VAL A 124 11.12 3.41 -5.76
N ARG A 125 9.81 3.49 -5.51
CA ARG A 125 8.83 2.52 -6.02
C ARG A 125 8.15 2.96 -7.31
N GLU A 126 8.12 4.24 -7.60
CA GLU A 126 7.39 4.82 -8.73
C GLU A 126 8.22 5.85 -9.52
N LYS A 127 7.92 5.95 -10.84
CA LYS A 127 8.62 6.84 -11.77
C LYS A 127 8.49 8.33 -11.42
N ILE A 128 7.31 8.72 -10.93
CA ILE A 128 7.10 10.12 -10.53
C ILE A 128 8.01 10.52 -9.37
N ALA A 129 8.29 9.60 -8.43
CA ALA A 129 9.22 9.86 -7.33
C ALA A 129 10.66 9.99 -7.85
N GLU A 130 11.09 9.13 -8.79
CA GLU A 130 12.40 9.28 -9.45
C GLU A 130 12.53 10.66 -10.12
N LYS A 131 11.49 11.10 -10.87
CA LYS A 131 11.46 12.42 -11.51
C LYS A 131 11.63 13.53 -10.48
N MET A 132 10.82 13.53 -9.42
CA MET A 132 10.88 14.56 -8.36
C MET A 132 12.23 14.60 -7.66
N LEU A 133 12.85 13.43 -7.39
CA LEU A 133 14.17 13.40 -6.78
C LEU A 133 15.28 13.92 -7.71
N LYS A 134 15.19 13.67 -9.03
CA LYS A 134 16.09 14.28 -10.02
C LYS A 134 15.96 15.81 -10.04
N GLU A 135 14.75 16.33 -9.88
CA GLU A 135 14.53 17.79 -9.71
C GLU A 135 15.11 18.34 -8.40
N CYS A 136 15.35 17.46 -7.41
CA CYS A 136 16.08 17.76 -6.18
C CYS A 136 17.60 17.58 -6.32
N ASN A 137 18.15 17.36 -7.52
CA ASN A 137 19.55 17.06 -7.80
C ASN A 137 20.05 15.77 -7.08
N VAL A 138 19.21 14.75 -7.02
CA VAL A 138 19.56 13.40 -6.56
C VAL A 138 19.73 12.51 -7.79
N ASP A 139 20.91 11.91 -7.95
CA ASP A 139 21.25 11.06 -9.07
C ASP A 139 21.29 9.58 -8.67
N ASN A 140 21.48 8.69 -9.65
CA ASN A 140 21.64 7.25 -9.45
C ASN A 140 20.49 6.61 -8.66
N ILE A 141 19.26 6.89 -9.07
CA ILE A 141 18.03 6.40 -8.43
C ILE A 141 17.55 5.15 -9.15
N ASP A 142 17.39 4.05 -8.41
CA ASP A 142 16.77 2.83 -8.93
C ASP A 142 15.26 2.83 -8.67
N ILE A 143 14.47 2.26 -9.60
CA ILE A 143 13.05 1.99 -9.41
C ILE A 143 12.88 0.51 -9.13
N LEU A 144 12.55 0.16 -7.87
CA LEU A 144 12.46 -1.22 -7.40
C LEU A 144 11.02 -1.65 -7.15
N ILE A 145 10.82 -2.98 -7.15
CA ILE A 145 9.52 -3.55 -6.82
C ILE A 145 9.29 -3.49 -5.30
N ASP A 146 8.00 -3.37 -4.91
CA ASP A 146 7.64 -3.34 -3.49
C ASP A 146 8.15 -4.58 -2.74
N PRO A 147 8.65 -4.46 -1.49
CA PRO A 147 9.23 -5.59 -0.73
C PRO A 147 8.26 -6.74 -0.49
N THR A 148 6.94 -6.53 -0.60
CA THR A 148 5.96 -7.62 -0.52
C THR A 148 6.15 -8.67 -1.61
N PHE A 149 6.76 -8.34 -2.74
CA PHE A 149 7.10 -9.30 -3.79
C PHE A 149 8.36 -10.11 -3.49
N LEU A 150 9.23 -9.66 -2.58
CA LEU A 150 10.43 -10.43 -2.18
C LEU A 150 10.09 -11.64 -1.31
N VAL A 151 8.90 -11.64 -0.70
CA VAL A 151 8.43 -12.74 0.14
C VAL A 151 7.77 -13.80 -0.74
N GLN A 152 8.28 -15.01 -0.68
CA GLN A 152 7.75 -16.15 -1.46
C GLN A 152 6.30 -16.48 -1.09
N GLN A 153 5.53 -16.96 -2.05
CA GLN A 153 4.12 -17.27 -1.88
C GLN A 153 3.87 -18.28 -0.75
N GLU A 154 4.75 -19.25 -0.59
CA GLU A 154 4.67 -20.25 0.47
C GLU A 154 4.81 -19.66 1.88
N GLN A 155 5.59 -18.58 2.00
CA GLN A 155 5.71 -17.84 3.26
C GLN A 155 4.42 -17.07 3.56
N TRP A 156 3.83 -16.39 2.56
CA TRP A 156 2.52 -15.76 2.71
C TRP A 156 1.43 -16.74 3.09
N LYS A 157 1.43 -17.98 2.54
CA LYS A 157 0.49 -19.05 2.92
C LYS A 157 0.60 -19.47 4.38
N LYS A 158 1.81 -19.43 4.96
CA LYS A 158 2.01 -19.75 6.39
C LYS A 158 1.46 -18.64 7.31
N VAL A 159 1.44 -17.40 6.81
CA VAL A 159 0.98 -16.22 7.55
C VAL A 159 -0.54 -16.05 7.47
N MET A 160 -1.14 -16.36 6.32
CA MET A 160 -2.57 -16.14 6.14
C MET A 160 -3.43 -17.03 7.03
N SER A 161 -4.60 -16.53 7.43
CA SER A 161 -5.59 -17.33 8.16
C SER A 161 -6.23 -18.43 7.29
N LYS A 162 -6.83 -19.42 7.94
CA LYS A 162 -7.65 -20.43 7.24
C LYS A 162 -8.78 -19.75 6.46
N ARG A 163 -9.25 -20.39 5.38
CA ARG A 163 -10.35 -19.91 4.55
C ARG A 163 -11.55 -19.48 5.41
N ARG A 164 -11.94 -18.20 5.32
CA ARG A 164 -13.04 -17.59 6.11
C ARG A 164 -14.39 -17.69 5.42
N ILE A 165 -14.42 -17.70 4.10
CA ILE A 165 -15.63 -17.72 3.28
C ILE A 165 -15.56 -18.94 2.38
N GLN A 166 -16.52 -19.86 2.52
CA GLN A 166 -16.51 -21.14 1.80
C GLN A 166 -17.03 -21.00 0.37
N GLU A 167 -18.01 -20.12 0.13
CA GLU A 167 -18.52 -19.82 -1.20
C GLU A 167 -17.47 -19.11 -2.08
N LYS A 168 -17.66 -19.13 -3.39
CA LYS A 168 -16.92 -18.29 -4.33
C LYS A 168 -17.33 -16.83 -4.17
N TYR A 169 -16.38 -15.88 -4.27
CA TYR A 169 -16.65 -14.46 -4.09
C TYR A 169 -15.65 -13.57 -4.82
N ILE A 170 -16.05 -12.34 -5.07
CA ILE A 170 -15.20 -11.24 -5.49
C ILE A 170 -14.74 -10.51 -4.23
N PHE A 171 -13.43 -10.33 -4.06
CA PHE A 171 -12.94 -9.50 -2.98
C PHE A 171 -12.76 -8.06 -3.46
N PHE A 172 -13.50 -7.14 -2.86
CA PHE A 172 -13.38 -5.71 -3.16
C PHE A 172 -12.70 -4.98 -2.00
N TYR A 173 -11.54 -4.39 -2.27
CA TYR A 173 -10.74 -3.70 -1.26
C TYR A 173 -10.32 -2.31 -1.71
N SER A 174 -10.68 -1.30 -0.94
CA SER A 174 -10.20 0.08 -1.07
C SER A 174 -9.95 0.70 0.30
N VAL A 175 -8.97 1.58 0.38
CA VAL A 175 -8.75 2.39 1.59
C VAL A 175 -9.90 3.39 1.74
N ASP A 176 -10.37 3.93 0.62
CA ASP A 176 -11.46 4.88 0.54
C ASP A 176 -12.45 4.41 -0.55
N TYR A 177 -13.58 3.85 -0.10
CA TYR A 177 -14.65 3.43 -0.99
C TYR A 177 -15.46 4.65 -1.43
N ASN A 178 -15.60 4.87 -2.73
CA ASN A 178 -16.48 5.88 -3.32
C ASN A 178 -17.65 5.23 -4.06
N GLU A 179 -18.64 6.04 -4.46
CA GLU A 179 -19.86 5.57 -5.10
C GLU A 179 -19.58 4.84 -6.43
N ASP A 180 -18.66 5.37 -7.25
CA ASP A 180 -18.29 4.76 -8.54
C ASP A 180 -17.61 3.40 -8.35
N SER A 181 -16.68 3.30 -7.42
CA SER A 181 -16.01 2.02 -7.14
C SER A 181 -16.98 0.97 -6.62
N VAL A 182 -17.96 1.38 -5.80
CA VAL A 182 -19.03 0.50 -5.30
C VAL A 182 -20.00 0.12 -6.41
N LYS A 183 -20.34 1.05 -7.31
CA LYS A 183 -21.18 0.77 -8.50
C LYS A 183 -20.51 -0.28 -9.39
N ILE A 184 -19.22 -0.12 -9.68
CA ILE A 184 -18.44 -1.08 -10.44
C ILE A 184 -18.46 -2.46 -9.74
N ALA A 185 -18.14 -2.49 -8.45
CA ALA A 185 -18.10 -3.75 -7.70
C ALA A 185 -19.46 -4.49 -7.69
N ARG A 186 -20.56 -3.77 -7.52
CA ARG A 186 -21.92 -4.34 -7.61
C ARG A 186 -22.23 -4.87 -9.00
N TRP A 187 -21.82 -4.15 -10.04
CA TRP A 187 -22.04 -4.59 -11.41
C TRP A 187 -21.29 -5.90 -11.70
N TYR A 188 -20.01 -5.99 -11.28
CA TYR A 188 -19.25 -7.24 -11.39
C TYR A 188 -19.89 -8.39 -10.59
N GLY A 189 -20.38 -8.12 -9.39
CA GLY A 189 -21.11 -9.10 -8.60
C GLY A 189 -22.31 -9.67 -9.33
N LYS A 190 -23.10 -8.82 -10.00
CA LYS A 190 -24.24 -9.24 -10.83
C LYS A 190 -23.81 -9.98 -12.11
N LYS A 191 -22.83 -9.44 -12.83
CA LYS A 191 -22.32 -10.02 -14.09
C LYS A 191 -21.82 -11.44 -13.89
N PHE A 192 -21.07 -11.70 -12.83
CA PHE A 192 -20.48 -13.01 -12.54
C PHE A 192 -21.32 -13.88 -11.61
N ASN A 193 -22.48 -13.40 -11.15
CA ASN A 193 -23.31 -14.07 -10.15
C ASN A 193 -22.52 -14.49 -8.90
N LEU A 194 -21.67 -13.59 -8.41
CA LEU A 194 -20.82 -13.80 -7.24
C LEU A 194 -21.07 -12.74 -6.18
N PRO A 195 -21.10 -13.13 -4.89
CA PRO A 195 -21.14 -12.14 -3.81
C PRO A 195 -19.87 -11.28 -3.81
N VAL A 196 -20.05 -9.97 -3.64
CA VAL A 196 -18.94 -9.04 -3.41
C VAL A 196 -18.69 -8.93 -1.92
N VAL A 197 -17.47 -9.19 -1.50
CA VAL A 197 -17.05 -9.18 -0.10
C VAL A 197 -16.04 -8.07 0.14
N ILE A 198 -16.21 -7.29 1.21
CA ILE A 198 -15.28 -6.23 1.62
C ILE A 198 -14.77 -6.43 3.04
N MET A 199 -13.62 -5.84 3.33
CA MET A 199 -13.17 -5.58 4.70
C MET A 199 -13.52 -4.17 5.15
N TYR A 200 -13.75 -4.02 6.45
CA TYR A 200 -13.94 -2.70 7.04
C TYR A 200 -12.62 -1.91 7.03
N THR A 201 -12.62 -0.77 6.36
CA THR A 201 -11.48 0.15 6.32
C THR A 201 -11.75 1.44 7.10
N SER A 202 -12.90 2.07 6.87
CA SER A 202 -13.25 3.36 7.46
C SER A 202 -14.74 3.46 7.81
N TRP A 203 -15.09 4.50 8.55
CA TRP A 203 -16.49 4.86 8.81
C TRP A 203 -17.28 5.11 7.53
N HIS A 204 -16.69 5.79 6.57
CA HIS A 204 -17.33 6.12 5.30
C HIS A 204 -17.76 4.86 4.52
N SER A 205 -16.93 3.82 4.54
CA SER A 205 -17.24 2.55 3.88
C SER A 205 -18.58 1.94 4.36
N TYR A 206 -18.94 2.18 5.61
CA TYR A 206 -20.20 1.67 6.17
C TYR A 206 -21.43 2.27 5.51
N PHE A 207 -21.38 3.53 5.07
CA PHE A 207 -22.51 4.20 4.41
C PHE A 207 -22.56 3.91 2.91
N VAL A 208 -21.42 3.83 2.28
CA VAL A 208 -21.31 3.68 0.82
C VAL A 208 -21.53 2.23 0.40
N CYS A 209 -20.97 1.27 1.15
CA CYS A 209 -21.07 -0.16 0.87
C CYS A 209 -22.32 -0.80 1.51
N LYS A 210 -23.51 -0.28 1.19
CA LYS A 210 -24.79 -0.90 1.57
C LYS A 210 -25.16 -1.96 0.53
N ASP A 211 -26.33 -2.42 0.54
CA ASP A 211 -27.04 -3.30 -0.41
C ASP A 211 -26.18 -4.06 -1.45
N GLY A 212 -26.28 -5.38 -1.42
CA GLY A 212 -25.57 -6.27 -2.38
C GLY A 212 -24.10 -6.49 -2.12
N ILE A 213 -23.51 -5.88 -1.07
CA ILE A 213 -22.12 -6.10 -0.65
C ILE A 213 -22.10 -6.76 0.72
N LYS A 214 -21.38 -7.89 0.82
CA LYS A 214 -21.21 -8.63 2.07
C LYS A 214 -20.02 -8.09 2.86
N TRP A 215 -20.23 -7.85 4.14
CA TRP A 215 -19.15 -7.49 5.06
C TRP A 215 -18.48 -8.73 5.60
N SER A 216 -17.17 -8.85 5.42
CA SER A 216 -16.41 -9.85 6.15
C SER A 216 -16.32 -9.45 7.63
N LYS A 217 -16.29 -10.44 8.52
CA LYS A 217 -15.99 -10.22 9.95
C LYS A 217 -14.49 -10.08 10.22
N CYS A 218 -13.69 -10.12 9.17
CA CYS A 218 -12.24 -10.09 9.19
C CYS A 218 -11.72 -8.68 9.48
N THR A 219 -10.64 -8.58 10.24
CA THR A 219 -10.11 -7.28 10.71
C THR A 219 -8.59 -7.20 10.76
N ASP A 220 -7.88 -8.30 10.48
CA ASP A 220 -6.44 -8.40 10.61
C ASP A 220 -5.73 -8.69 9.27
N VAL A 221 -4.40 -8.67 9.30
CA VAL A 221 -3.57 -8.90 8.11
C VAL A 221 -3.66 -10.35 7.63
N GLU A 222 -3.72 -11.30 8.54
CA GLU A 222 -3.83 -12.74 8.24
C GLU A 222 -5.13 -13.04 7.48
N ASP A 223 -6.23 -12.41 7.91
CA ASP A 223 -7.53 -12.50 7.24
C ASP A 223 -7.56 -11.77 5.89
N PHE A 224 -6.89 -10.61 5.79
CA PHE A 224 -6.76 -9.89 4.52
C PHE A 224 -6.08 -10.75 3.45
N LEU A 225 -4.96 -11.38 3.81
CA LEU A 225 -4.27 -12.31 2.92
C LEU A 225 -5.15 -13.49 2.51
N SER A 226 -5.89 -14.06 3.46
CA SER A 226 -6.84 -15.16 3.21
C SER A 226 -7.97 -14.72 2.25
N LEU A 227 -8.53 -13.52 2.44
CA LEU A 227 -9.59 -13.00 1.57
C LEU A 227 -9.10 -12.77 0.13
N ILE A 228 -7.87 -12.27 -0.05
CA ILE A 228 -7.25 -12.18 -1.37
C ILE A 228 -7.04 -13.57 -1.96
N TYR A 229 -6.40 -14.46 -1.22
CA TYR A 229 -6.00 -15.78 -1.71
C TYR A 229 -7.17 -16.64 -2.17
N TYR A 230 -8.29 -16.65 -1.45
CA TYR A 230 -9.45 -17.49 -1.72
C TYR A 230 -10.55 -16.84 -2.56
N SER A 231 -10.42 -15.55 -2.94
CA SER A 231 -11.35 -14.89 -3.86
C SER A 231 -11.24 -15.46 -5.28
N GLU A 232 -12.27 -15.37 -6.09
CA GLU A 232 -12.18 -15.68 -7.52
C GLU A 232 -11.31 -14.63 -8.23
N PHE A 233 -11.55 -13.36 -7.94
CA PHE A 233 -10.69 -12.24 -8.35
C PHE A 233 -10.85 -11.06 -7.38
N VAL A 234 -9.98 -10.08 -7.53
CA VAL A 234 -9.92 -8.89 -6.68
C VAL A 234 -10.27 -7.65 -7.48
N LEU A 235 -11.13 -6.81 -6.92
CA LEU A 235 -11.32 -5.42 -7.32
C LEU A 235 -10.62 -4.54 -6.28
N SER A 236 -9.67 -3.72 -6.67
CA SER A 236 -8.90 -2.96 -5.70
C SER A 236 -8.75 -1.48 -6.05
N GLY A 237 -9.00 -0.61 -5.07
CA GLY A 237 -8.60 0.79 -5.05
C GLY A 237 -7.29 1.03 -4.28
N SER A 238 -6.59 -0.02 -3.83
CA SER A 238 -5.36 0.06 -3.02
C SER A 238 -4.17 -0.57 -3.73
N PHE A 239 -2.98 -0.01 -3.57
CA PHE A 239 -1.75 -0.59 -4.09
C PHE A 239 -1.55 -2.03 -3.59
N HIS A 240 -1.59 -2.26 -2.28
CA HIS A 240 -1.39 -3.60 -1.71
C HIS A 240 -2.54 -4.58 -1.94
N GLY A 241 -3.70 -4.11 -2.40
CA GLY A 241 -4.80 -4.99 -2.79
C GLY A 241 -4.63 -5.65 -4.17
N THR A 242 -3.60 -5.29 -4.93
CA THR A 242 -3.43 -5.68 -6.34
C THR A 242 -2.50 -6.87 -6.57
N VAL A 243 -1.98 -7.50 -5.53
CA VAL A 243 -0.94 -8.53 -5.64
C VAL A 243 -1.53 -9.95 -5.56
N ASN A 244 -1.17 -10.84 -6.52
CA ASN A 244 -1.33 -12.30 -6.48
C ASN A 244 -2.63 -12.95 -7.01
N LYS A 245 -3.54 -12.24 -7.69
CA LYS A 245 -4.75 -12.84 -8.30
C LYS A 245 -5.14 -12.11 -9.58
N PRO A 246 -5.97 -12.69 -10.46
CA PRO A 246 -6.67 -11.90 -11.46
C PRO A 246 -7.37 -10.74 -10.79
N PHE A 247 -7.02 -9.52 -11.15
CA PHE A 247 -7.51 -8.33 -10.48
C PHE A 247 -7.79 -7.22 -11.49
N TYR A 248 -8.69 -6.33 -11.09
CA TYR A 248 -8.85 -5.03 -11.70
C TYR A 248 -8.56 -3.93 -10.71
N ARG A 249 -7.77 -2.96 -11.13
CA ARG A 249 -7.54 -1.73 -10.42
C ARG A 249 -8.65 -0.74 -10.76
N ILE A 250 -9.46 -0.36 -9.79
CA ILE A 250 -10.40 0.73 -9.94
C ILE A 250 -9.67 2.05 -9.73
N GLN A 251 -9.62 2.88 -10.74
CA GLN A 251 -9.02 4.22 -10.63
C GLN A 251 -9.85 5.08 -9.67
N LYS A 252 -9.17 5.88 -8.87
CA LYS A 252 -9.80 6.83 -7.97
C LYS A 252 -10.15 8.11 -8.72
N ILE A 253 -11.40 8.56 -8.59
CA ILE A 253 -11.82 9.89 -9.03
C ILE A 253 -11.83 10.81 -7.81
N CYS A 254 -11.05 11.89 -7.84
CA CYS A 254 -11.10 12.96 -6.84
C CYS A 254 -11.52 14.25 -7.53
N GLU A 255 -12.53 14.92 -6.99
CA GLU A 255 -13.02 16.22 -7.49
C GLU A 255 -13.34 16.24 -9.00
N GLY A 256 -13.85 15.10 -9.53
CA GLY A 256 -14.20 14.94 -10.95
C GLY A 256 -13.02 14.68 -11.89
N GLN A 257 -11.81 14.50 -11.36
CA GLN A 257 -10.64 14.13 -12.15
C GLN A 257 -10.13 12.75 -11.77
N LEU A 258 -9.66 11.98 -12.76
CA LEU A 258 -8.98 10.72 -12.55
C LEU A 258 -7.64 10.97 -11.84
N VAL A 259 -7.45 10.37 -10.68
CA VAL A 259 -6.16 10.40 -9.99
C VAL A 259 -5.26 9.34 -10.60
N ASN A 260 -4.28 9.77 -11.36
CA ASN A 260 -3.22 8.90 -11.86
C ASN A 260 -2.28 8.52 -10.72
N ASP A 261 -2.43 7.32 -10.18
CA ASP A 261 -1.56 6.78 -9.14
C ASP A 261 -0.34 6.10 -9.80
N ASP A 262 0.75 6.85 -9.95
CA ASP A 262 1.95 6.37 -10.63
C ASP A 262 2.58 5.13 -10.00
N ARG A 263 2.31 4.83 -8.74
CA ARG A 263 2.74 3.57 -8.08
C ARG A 263 2.18 2.35 -8.79
N ILE A 264 0.89 2.42 -9.15
CA ILE A 264 0.20 1.35 -9.87
C ILE A 264 0.63 1.34 -11.33
N HIS A 265 0.68 2.52 -11.94
CA HIS A 265 1.08 2.66 -13.34
C HIS A 265 2.51 2.12 -13.58
N THR A 266 3.43 2.46 -12.70
CA THR A 266 4.80 1.92 -12.72
C THR A 266 4.80 0.41 -12.52
N LEU A 267 4.06 -0.12 -11.54
CA LEU A 267 3.94 -1.56 -11.32
C LEU A 267 3.36 -2.27 -12.55
N PHE A 268 2.26 -1.77 -13.09
CA PHE A 268 1.61 -2.36 -14.26
C PHE A 268 2.50 -2.33 -15.51
N SER A 269 3.28 -1.25 -15.69
CA SER A 269 4.31 -1.18 -16.73
C SER A 269 5.35 -2.28 -16.57
N LYS A 270 5.88 -2.45 -15.37
CA LYS A 270 6.87 -3.50 -15.06
C LYS A 270 6.32 -4.90 -15.31
N LEU A 271 5.07 -5.14 -14.95
CA LEU A 271 4.42 -6.45 -15.08
C LEU A 271 3.77 -6.66 -16.47
N GLY A 272 3.58 -5.61 -17.27
CA GLY A 272 2.93 -5.68 -18.58
C GLY A 272 1.44 -5.97 -18.52
N VAL A 273 0.73 -5.39 -17.55
CA VAL A 273 -0.70 -5.65 -17.27
C VAL A 273 -1.55 -4.36 -17.30
N HIS A 274 -1.27 -3.46 -18.23
CA HIS A 274 -1.95 -2.17 -18.34
C HIS A 274 -3.46 -2.28 -18.56
N ASP A 275 -3.94 -3.35 -19.16
CA ASP A 275 -5.35 -3.62 -19.42
C ASP A 275 -6.15 -4.02 -18.17
N ARG A 276 -5.50 -4.02 -16.98
CA ARG A 276 -6.15 -4.31 -15.70
C ARG A 276 -6.58 -3.06 -14.94
N GLU A 277 -6.36 -1.88 -15.49
CA GLU A 277 -6.79 -0.61 -14.91
C GLU A 277 -8.16 -0.21 -15.46
N ILE A 278 -9.18 -0.12 -14.59
CA ILE A 278 -10.56 0.16 -14.98
C ILE A 278 -11.09 1.44 -14.34
N THR A 279 -11.94 2.11 -15.08
CA THR A 279 -12.64 3.34 -14.67
C THR A 279 -14.15 3.14 -14.74
N ILE A 280 -14.91 4.16 -14.34
CA ILE A 280 -16.37 4.13 -14.47
C ILE A 280 -16.84 4.14 -15.95
N GLU A 281 -15.97 4.57 -16.87
CA GLU A 281 -16.28 4.64 -18.29
C GLU A 281 -15.98 3.33 -19.04
N ASN A 282 -15.06 2.49 -18.54
CA ASN A 282 -14.56 1.32 -19.29
C ASN A 282 -14.75 -0.04 -18.61
N TYR A 283 -15.23 -0.09 -17.37
CA TYR A 283 -15.26 -1.34 -16.58
C TYR A 283 -16.08 -2.46 -17.22
N GLU A 284 -17.10 -2.15 -18.01
CA GLU A 284 -17.92 -3.16 -18.68
C GLU A 284 -17.14 -3.89 -19.77
N CYS A 285 -16.35 -3.15 -20.56
CA CYS A 285 -15.55 -3.70 -21.66
C CYS A 285 -14.47 -4.67 -21.16
N TYR A 286 -13.87 -4.38 -19.99
CA TYR A 286 -12.81 -5.22 -19.43
C TYR A 286 -13.31 -6.44 -18.66
N SER A 287 -14.61 -6.56 -18.42
CA SER A 287 -15.17 -7.65 -17.63
C SER A 287 -14.90 -9.03 -18.23
N GLU A 288 -14.82 -9.15 -19.56
CA GLU A 288 -14.60 -10.42 -20.24
C GLU A 288 -13.15 -10.92 -20.09
N LYS A 289 -12.23 -10.02 -19.78
CA LYS A 289 -10.82 -10.33 -19.58
C LYS A 289 -10.45 -10.79 -18.16
N VAL A 290 -11.42 -10.88 -17.23
CA VAL A 290 -11.13 -11.22 -15.82
C VAL A 290 -10.36 -12.53 -15.71
N TYR A 291 -10.78 -13.55 -16.45
CA TYR A 291 -10.15 -14.87 -16.46
C TYR A 291 -9.19 -15.08 -17.63
N ASP A 292 -9.13 -14.14 -18.56
CA ASP A 292 -8.21 -14.16 -19.69
C ASP A 292 -6.89 -13.50 -19.31
N ILE A 293 -6.06 -14.23 -18.58
CA ILE A 293 -4.75 -13.78 -18.14
C ILE A 293 -3.74 -14.92 -18.21
N ASP A 294 -2.67 -14.73 -18.99
CA ASP A 294 -1.50 -15.60 -18.95
C ASP A 294 -0.54 -15.12 -17.87
N PHE A 295 -0.42 -15.89 -16.80
CA PHE A 295 0.49 -15.59 -15.70
C PHE A 295 1.96 -15.89 -16.00
N ASN A 296 2.29 -16.67 -17.03
CA ASN A 296 3.67 -17.07 -17.31
C ASN A 296 4.58 -15.86 -17.59
N PRO A 297 4.26 -14.95 -18.54
CA PRO A 297 5.07 -13.77 -18.78
C PRO A 297 5.10 -12.81 -17.58
N ILE A 298 3.99 -12.72 -16.82
CA ILE A 298 3.91 -11.89 -15.61
C ILE A 298 4.84 -12.44 -14.54
N ASN A 299 4.80 -13.73 -14.26
CA ASN A 299 5.66 -14.39 -13.28
C ASN A 299 7.15 -14.25 -13.65
N GLN A 300 7.49 -14.35 -14.94
CA GLN A 300 8.87 -14.13 -15.39
C GLN A 300 9.33 -12.69 -15.13
N ARG A 301 8.47 -11.71 -15.41
CA ARG A 301 8.77 -10.30 -15.11
C ARG A 301 8.91 -10.06 -13.61
N ILE A 302 8.02 -10.61 -12.78
CA ILE A 302 8.14 -10.54 -11.33
C ILE A 302 9.48 -11.12 -10.87
N LYS A 303 9.89 -12.27 -11.40
CA LYS A 303 11.17 -12.88 -11.06
C LYS A 303 12.35 -11.98 -11.40
N ASN A 304 12.38 -11.40 -12.60
CA ASN A 304 13.42 -10.46 -13.01
C ASN A 304 13.47 -9.21 -12.11
N GLU A 305 12.32 -8.66 -11.72
CA GLU A 305 12.25 -7.51 -10.82
C GLU A 305 12.70 -7.86 -9.39
N ILE A 306 12.44 -9.07 -8.92
CA ILE A 306 12.94 -9.57 -7.64
C ILE A 306 14.46 -9.69 -7.70
N GLU A 307 15.01 -10.31 -8.74
CA GLU A 307 16.45 -10.47 -8.94
C GLU A 307 17.15 -9.10 -9.00
N HIS A 308 16.59 -8.15 -9.74
CA HIS A 308 17.10 -6.76 -9.80
C HIS A 308 17.09 -6.11 -8.40
N SER A 309 15.99 -6.25 -7.66
CA SER A 309 15.86 -5.65 -6.33
C SER A 309 16.81 -6.27 -5.30
N LEU A 310 17.03 -7.58 -5.35
CA LEU A 310 17.99 -8.26 -4.48
C LEU A 310 19.43 -7.85 -4.81
N HIS A 311 19.77 -7.79 -6.10
CA HIS A 311 21.10 -7.34 -6.54
C HIS A 311 21.39 -5.89 -6.10
N PHE A 312 20.40 -4.99 -6.18
CA PHE A 312 20.53 -3.64 -5.64
C PHE A 312 20.89 -3.65 -4.15
N LEU A 313 20.17 -4.45 -3.34
CA LEU A 313 20.42 -4.54 -1.90
C LEU A 313 21.81 -5.13 -1.59
N GLU A 314 22.20 -6.20 -2.28
CA GLU A 314 23.53 -6.82 -2.13
C GLU A 314 24.63 -5.80 -2.41
N LYS A 315 24.59 -5.16 -3.58
CA LYS A 315 25.54 -4.12 -3.96
C LYS A 315 25.57 -2.94 -2.97
N ALA A 316 24.40 -2.50 -2.50
CA ALA A 316 24.30 -1.39 -1.55
C ALA A 316 24.86 -1.75 -0.17
N LEU A 317 24.82 -3.01 0.23
CA LEU A 317 25.33 -3.48 1.52
C LEU A 317 26.83 -3.76 1.47
N GLU A 318 27.39 -4.19 0.32
CA GLU A 318 28.82 -4.49 0.14
C GLU A 318 29.66 -3.22 0.04
N ASN A 319 29.21 -2.18 -0.68
CA ASN A 319 29.88 -0.89 -0.83
C ASN A 319 29.77 -0.01 0.41
#